data_801c4784b8d23b006e122b0bf3d1c888
#
_entry.id   801c4784b8d23b006e122b0bf3d1c888
#
_cell.length_a   1.000
_cell.length_b   1.000
_cell.length_c   1.000
_cell.angle_alpha   90.00
_cell.angle_beta   90.00
_cell.angle_gamma   90.00
#
_symmetry.space_group_name_H-M   'P 1'
#
loop_
_entity.id
_entity.type
_entity.pdbx_description
1 polymer ?
#
loop_
_entity_poly.entity_id
_entity_poly.type
_entity_poly.pdbx_seq_one_letter_code
_entity_poly.pdbx_strand_id
1 'polypeptide(L)'
;FENLFLSIFPIAISLLFFFLAKSEKKRGSSKNERVLLIAGNGVELLLLCFIILDMSKSISQAMNESTLVKGLSMLMGLVFCFMAFLLPQAERNSVFGIRTRWSLSDDLVWAESQKKSSFVFAISGLLLVIFSYVLKGFFCVVCIFAVSILACAIVTIITYAVWRKNKK
;
A
#
# COMPACT_ATOMS: atom_id res chain seq x y z
N PHE A 1 1.25 -15.22 24.48
CA PHE A 1 0.23 -15.32 23.41
C PHE A 1 0.41 -14.24 22.36
N GLU A 2 0.71 -12.98 22.73
CA GLU A 2 0.89 -11.85 21.78
C GLU A 2 2.02 -12.08 20.80
N ASN A 3 3.16 -12.60 21.24
CA ASN A 3 4.32 -12.88 20.38
C ASN A 3 4.05 -13.98 19.34
N LEU A 4 3.20 -14.97 19.65
CA LEU A 4 2.84 -16.05 18.74
C LEU A 4 1.95 -15.52 17.60
N PHE A 5 1.00 -14.64 17.93
CA PHE A 5 0.09 -14.04 16.97
C PHE A 5 0.85 -13.15 15.96
N LEU A 6 1.79 -12.33 16.45
CA LEU A 6 2.65 -11.49 15.60
C LEU A 6 3.53 -12.32 14.65
N SER A 7 3.95 -13.52 15.04
CA SER A 7 4.77 -14.40 14.20
C SER A 7 3.96 -15.14 13.12
N ILE A 8 2.70 -15.46 13.40
CA ILE A 8 1.82 -16.18 12.44
C ILE A 8 1.27 -15.24 11.37
N PHE A 9 1.07 -13.97 11.68
CA PHE A 9 0.45 -13.00 10.79
C PHE A 9 1.18 -12.79 9.45
N PRO A 10 2.52 -12.62 9.40
CA PRO A 10 3.28 -12.55 8.15
C PRO A 10 3.12 -13.81 7.30
N ILE A 11 3.17 -15.00 7.91
CA ILE A 11 3.01 -16.27 7.20
C ILE A 11 1.63 -16.37 6.55
N ALA A 12 0.57 -15.97 7.26
CA ALA A 12 -0.78 -15.97 6.73
C ALA A 12 -0.92 -15.01 5.53
N ILE A 13 -0.31 -13.83 5.59
CA ILE A 13 -0.30 -12.85 4.49
C ILE A 13 0.47 -13.41 3.29
N SER A 14 1.65 -14.00 3.51
CA SER A 14 2.45 -14.62 2.45
C SER A 14 1.66 -15.71 1.71
N LEU A 15 1.01 -16.60 2.45
CA LEU A 15 0.15 -17.64 1.89
C LEU A 15 -1.02 -17.04 1.10
N LEU A 16 -1.67 -16.00 1.62
CA LEU A 16 -2.76 -15.32 0.93
C LEU A 16 -2.31 -14.78 -0.44
N PHE A 17 -1.22 -14.01 -0.47
CA PHE A 17 -0.70 -13.47 -1.73
C PHE A 17 -0.24 -14.56 -2.69
N PHE A 18 0.34 -15.64 -2.20
CA PHE A 18 0.71 -16.80 -3.02
C PHE A 18 -0.51 -17.45 -3.68
N PHE A 19 -1.60 -17.67 -2.94
CA PHE A 19 -2.83 -18.23 -3.50
C PHE A 19 -3.50 -17.28 -4.50
N LEU A 20 -3.49 -15.97 -4.23
CA LEU A 20 -4.02 -14.96 -5.13
C LEU A 20 -3.21 -14.91 -6.43
N ALA A 21 -1.89 -14.93 -6.35
CA ALA A 21 -0.98 -14.97 -7.51
C ALA A 21 -1.21 -16.23 -8.36
N LYS A 22 -1.33 -17.39 -7.72
CA LYS A 22 -1.63 -18.65 -8.39
C LYS A 22 -3.01 -18.64 -9.07
N SER A 23 -3.98 -17.94 -8.50
CA SER A 23 -5.31 -17.74 -9.11
C SER A 23 -5.21 -16.90 -10.39
N GLU A 24 -4.46 -15.81 -10.38
CA GLU A 24 -4.26 -14.96 -11.57
C GLU A 24 -3.47 -15.67 -12.67
N LYS A 25 -2.50 -16.50 -12.30
CA LYS A 25 -1.80 -17.39 -13.26
C LYS A 25 -2.77 -18.34 -13.98
N LYS A 26 -3.70 -18.95 -13.24
CA LYS A 26 -4.73 -19.84 -13.82
C LYS A 26 -5.67 -19.07 -14.76
N ARG A 27 -5.86 -17.76 -14.56
CA ARG A 27 -6.64 -16.88 -15.45
C ARG A 27 -5.86 -16.42 -16.68
N GLY A 28 -4.60 -16.83 -16.82
CA GLY A 28 -3.76 -16.52 -17.99
C GLY A 28 -2.95 -15.23 -17.86
N SER A 29 -2.98 -14.52 -16.73
CA SER A 29 -2.20 -13.31 -16.53
C SER A 29 -0.94 -13.57 -15.71
N SER A 30 0.16 -13.88 -16.42
CA SER A 30 1.50 -14.01 -15.82
C SER A 30 2.02 -12.69 -15.25
N LYS A 31 1.54 -11.56 -15.75
CA LYS A 31 1.94 -10.23 -15.29
C LYS A 31 1.32 -9.91 -13.94
N ASN A 32 0.02 -10.17 -13.76
CA ASN A 32 -0.63 -10.02 -12.48
C ASN A 32 -0.09 -11.01 -11.43
N GLU A 33 0.27 -12.24 -11.83
CA GLU A 33 0.96 -13.19 -10.95
C GLU A 33 2.22 -12.55 -10.36
N ARG A 34 3.10 -11.99 -11.20
CA ARG A 34 4.34 -11.34 -10.77
C ARG A 34 4.09 -10.14 -9.86
N VAL A 35 3.15 -9.28 -10.23
CA VAL A 35 2.80 -8.09 -9.43
C VAL A 35 2.32 -8.50 -8.03
N LEU A 36 1.47 -9.53 -7.94
CA LEU A 36 0.98 -10.04 -6.65
C LEU A 36 2.07 -10.67 -5.80
N LEU A 37 3.00 -11.43 -6.38
CA LEU A 37 4.13 -11.99 -5.66
C LEU A 37 5.06 -10.88 -5.14
N ILE A 38 5.36 -9.86 -5.95
CA ILE A 38 6.17 -8.72 -5.51
C ILE A 38 5.44 -7.94 -4.42
N ALA A 39 4.13 -7.71 -4.56
CA ALA A 39 3.32 -7.03 -3.56
C ALA A 39 3.31 -7.80 -2.23
N GLY A 40 3.12 -9.12 -2.26
CA GLY A 40 3.15 -9.99 -1.08
C GLY A 40 4.48 -9.94 -0.36
N ASN A 41 5.58 -10.18 -1.09
CA ASN A 41 6.93 -10.14 -0.53
C ASN A 41 7.29 -8.75 0.03
N GLY A 42 6.85 -7.68 -0.63
CA GLY A 42 7.08 -6.31 -0.15
C GLY A 42 6.32 -6.02 1.15
N VAL A 43 5.05 -6.42 1.24
CA VAL A 43 4.26 -6.28 2.48
C VAL A 43 4.88 -7.11 3.59
N GLU A 44 5.31 -8.34 3.30
CA GLU A 44 5.99 -9.22 4.27
C GLU A 44 7.29 -8.59 4.80
N LEU A 45 8.13 -8.06 3.92
CA LEU A 45 9.36 -7.36 4.31
C LEU A 45 9.07 -6.17 5.22
N LEU A 46 8.05 -5.37 4.91
CA LEU A 46 7.64 -4.24 5.73
C LEU A 46 7.12 -4.67 7.11
N LEU A 47 6.36 -5.77 7.17
CA LEU A 47 5.90 -6.35 8.44
C LEU A 47 7.06 -6.89 9.27
N LEU A 48 8.04 -7.57 8.65
CA LEU A 48 9.24 -8.05 9.33
C LEU A 48 10.06 -6.88 9.90
N CYS A 49 10.24 -5.81 9.12
CA CYS A 49 10.88 -4.59 9.62
C CYS A 49 10.14 -4.01 10.83
N PHE A 50 8.80 -3.99 10.79
CA PHE A 50 7.99 -3.53 11.92
C PHE A 50 8.16 -4.41 13.16
N ILE A 51 8.13 -5.73 13.00
CA ILE A 51 8.33 -6.69 14.10
C ILE A 51 9.72 -6.53 14.72
N ILE A 52 10.77 -6.38 13.90
CA ILE A 52 12.14 -6.17 14.39
C ILE A 52 12.24 -4.86 15.18
N LEU A 53 11.61 -3.79 14.68
CA LEU A 53 11.55 -2.52 15.39
C LEU A 53 10.79 -2.65 16.73
N ASP A 54 9.73 -3.43 16.78
CA ASP A 54 8.97 -3.68 18.00
C ASP A 54 9.73 -4.53 19.00
N MET A 55 10.41 -5.58 18.54
CA MET A 55 11.28 -6.40 19.40
C MET A 55 12.46 -5.59 19.97
N SER A 56 13.04 -4.68 19.19
CA SER A 56 14.14 -3.83 19.68
C SER A 56 13.73 -2.90 20.81
N LYS A 57 12.45 -2.56 20.93
CA LYS A 57 11.89 -1.79 22.07
C LYS A 57 11.89 -2.59 23.37
N SER A 58 11.59 -3.89 23.29
CA SER A 58 11.65 -4.78 24.46
C SER A 58 13.05 -4.89 25.01
N ILE A 59 14.07 -4.66 24.20
CA ILE A 59 15.49 -4.68 24.59
C ILE A 59 15.94 -3.32 25.14
N SER A 60 15.42 -2.21 24.59
CA SER A 60 15.67 -0.86 25.07
C SER A 60 14.41 -0.28 25.71
N GLN A 61 14.30 -0.27 27.03
CA GLN A 61 13.20 0.38 27.79
C GLN A 61 13.04 1.88 27.54
N ALA A 62 13.63 2.43 26.48
CA ALA A 62 13.80 3.85 26.20
C ALA A 62 13.01 4.39 25.01
N MET A 63 12.17 3.61 24.34
CA MET A 63 11.43 4.16 23.20
C MET A 63 10.14 4.85 23.62
N ASN A 64 10.16 6.18 23.50
CA ASN A 64 9.02 7.05 23.74
C ASN A 64 7.89 6.78 22.71
N GLU A 65 6.61 6.88 23.12
CA GLU A 65 5.42 6.72 22.25
C GLU A 65 5.53 7.52 20.94
N SER A 66 6.18 8.68 20.97
CA SER A 66 6.40 9.51 19.80
C SER A 66 7.26 8.82 18.73
N THR A 67 8.18 7.95 19.11
CA THR A 67 9.06 7.22 18.18
C THR A 67 8.32 6.10 17.43
N LEU A 68 7.37 5.46 18.12
CA LEU A 68 6.47 4.47 17.52
C LEU A 68 5.64 5.06 16.39
N VAL A 69 4.97 6.18 16.71
CA VAL A 69 4.09 6.84 15.76
C VAL A 69 4.87 7.35 14.54
N LYS A 70 6.11 7.83 14.74
CA LYS A 70 7.00 8.19 13.63
C LYS A 70 7.36 6.99 12.77
N GLY A 71 7.71 5.86 13.39
CA GLY A 71 7.99 4.62 12.69
C GLY A 71 6.81 4.14 11.84
N LEU A 72 5.59 4.19 12.41
CA LEU A 72 4.36 3.87 11.69
C LEU A 72 4.10 4.82 10.49
N SER A 73 4.31 6.12 10.68
CA SER A 73 4.15 7.10 9.60
C SER A 73 5.14 6.86 8.47
N MET A 74 6.40 6.60 8.81
CA MET A 74 7.44 6.26 7.84
C MET A 74 7.11 4.96 7.09
N LEU A 75 6.67 3.93 7.81
CA LEU A 75 6.26 2.65 7.22
C LEU A 75 5.10 2.83 6.25
N MET A 76 4.05 3.55 6.64
CA MET A 76 2.92 3.86 5.75
C MET A 76 3.36 4.64 4.52
N GLY A 77 4.27 5.59 4.67
CA GLY A 77 4.86 6.32 3.55
C GLY A 77 5.58 5.40 2.57
N LEU A 78 6.38 4.45 3.07
CA LEU A 78 7.08 3.44 2.26
C LEU A 78 6.08 2.50 1.56
N VAL A 79 5.01 2.07 2.23
CA VAL A 79 3.92 1.28 1.62
C VAL A 79 3.29 2.05 0.46
N PHE A 80 3.00 3.34 0.63
CA PHE A 80 2.42 4.16 -0.44
C PHE A 80 3.38 4.32 -1.63
N CYS A 81 4.67 4.55 -1.39
CA CYS A 81 5.69 4.60 -2.44
C CYS A 81 5.80 3.25 -3.18
N PHE A 82 5.74 2.15 -2.45
CA PHE A 82 5.77 0.81 -3.02
C PHE A 82 4.52 0.52 -3.86
N MET A 83 3.34 0.90 -3.38
CA MET A 83 2.10 0.83 -4.16
C MET A 83 2.17 1.67 -5.43
N ALA A 84 2.74 2.88 -5.35
CA ALA A 84 2.95 3.75 -6.52
C ALA A 84 3.78 3.07 -7.61
N PHE A 85 4.79 2.31 -7.23
CA PHE A 85 5.62 1.53 -8.16
C PHE A 85 4.84 0.36 -8.81
N LEU A 86 4.00 -0.33 -8.05
CA LEU A 86 3.29 -1.52 -8.53
C LEU A 86 2.04 -1.21 -9.35
N LEU A 87 1.31 -0.13 -9.04
CA LEU A 87 0.03 0.20 -9.67
C LEU A 87 0.09 0.23 -11.21
N PRO A 88 1.07 0.90 -11.86
CA PRO A 88 1.13 0.94 -13.33
C PRO A 88 1.43 -0.41 -13.99
N GLN A 89 1.92 -1.38 -13.22
CA GLN A 89 2.31 -2.70 -13.71
C GLN A 89 1.14 -3.69 -13.72
N ALA A 90 0.06 -3.38 -12.99
CA ALA A 90 -1.09 -4.26 -12.87
C ALA A 90 -2.00 -4.17 -14.09
N GLU A 91 -2.26 -5.30 -14.75
CA GLU A 91 -3.35 -5.44 -15.70
C GLU A 91 -4.69 -5.52 -14.97
N ARG A 92 -5.79 -5.25 -15.70
CA ARG A 92 -7.12 -5.28 -15.08
C ARG A 92 -7.42 -6.65 -14.47
N ASN A 93 -7.68 -6.64 -13.16
CA ASN A 93 -7.93 -7.85 -12.39
C ASN A 93 -8.89 -7.59 -11.23
N SER A 94 -9.29 -8.67 -10.55
CA SER A 94 -10.21 -8.62 -9.42
C SER A 94 -9.53 -8.50 -8.05
N VAL A 95 -8.19 -8.44 -7.98
CA VAL A 95 -7.45 -8.58 -6.71
C VAL A 95 -6.70 -7.32 -6.34
N PHE A 96 -5.89 -6.76 -7.26
CA PHE A 96 -4.92 -5.71 -6.98
C PHE A 96 -5.15 -4.47 -7.84
N GLY A 97 -4.91 -3.28 -7.28
CA GLY A 97 -5.05 -2.00 -7.94
C GLY A 97 -6.24 -1.17 -7.47
N ILE A 98 -6.44 -0.03 -8.09
CA ILE A 98 -7.54 0.88 -7.80
C ILE A 98 -8.81 0.42 -8.52
N ARG A 99 -9.73 -0.14 -7.76
CA ARG A 99 -10.90 -0.86 -8.23
C ARG A 99 -12.19 -0.07 -7.99
N THR A 100 -12.35 0.98 -8.76
CA THR A 100 -13.63 1.70 -8.82
C THR A 100 -14.51 1.14 -9.95
N ARG A 101 -15.81 1.41 -9.91
CA ARG A 101 -16.71 1.04 -11.02
C ARG A 101 -16.23 1.60 -12.36
N TRP A 102 -15.60 2.76 -12.31
CA TRP A 102 -15.10 3.45 -13.50
C TRP A 102 -13.80 2.81 -14.02
N SER A 103 -12.85 2.52 -13.15
CA SER A 103 -11.57 1.90 -13.56
C SER A 103 -11.74 0.49 -14.11
N LEU A 104 -12.74 -0.25 -13.65
CA LEU A 104 -13.04 -1.63 -14.09
C LEU A 104 -13.84 -1.69 -15.41
N SER A 105 -14.29 -0.57 -15.94
CA SER A 105 -15.15 -0.55 -17.13
C SER A 105 -14.44 -0.98 -18.41
N ASP A 106 -13.17 -0.63 -18.54
CA ASP A 106 -12.37 -0.86 -19.77
C ASP A 106 -10.88 -0.97 -19.44
N ASP A 107 -10.10 -1.66 -20.27
CA ASP A 107 -8.66 -1.87 -20.07
C ASP A 107 -7.84 -0.57 -20.22
N LEU A 108 -8.24 0.31 -21.16
CA LEU A 108 -7.59 1.61 -21.32
C LEU A 108 -7.86 2.51 -20.12
N VAL A 109 -9.13 2.53 -19.65
CA VAL A 109 -9.52 3.29 -18.45
C VAL A 109 -8.77 2.75 -17.22
N TRP A 110 -8.62 1.43 -17.11
CA TRP A 110 -7.84 0.81 -16.06
C TRP A 110 -6.40 1.30 -16.09
N ALA A 111 -5.70 1.09 -17.21
CA ALA A 111 -4.27 1.42 -17.34
C ALA A 111 -4.00 2.92 -17.06
N GLU A 112 -4.81 3.82 -17.61
CA GLU A 112 -4.67 5.26 -17.40
C GLU A 112 -4.97 5.65 -15.94
N SER A 113 -5.98 5.03 -15.33
CA SER A 113 -6.32 5.24 -13.92
C SER A 113 -5.20 4.80 -12.99
N GLN A 114 -4.67 3.58 -13.16
CA GLN A 114 -3.56 3.08 -12.34
C GLN A 114 -2.33 3.99 -12.47
N LYS A 115 -1.97 4.36 -13.70
CA LYS A 115 -0.82 5.23 -13.96
C LYS A 115 -0.96 6.61 -13.31
N LYS A 116 -2.11 7.27 -13.43
CA LYS A 116 -2.33 8.58 -12.81
C LYS A 116 -2.39 8.51 -11.28
N SER A 117 -3.01 7.48 -10.76
CA SER A 117 -3.14 7.29 -9.32
C SER A 117 -1.79 6.92 -8.66
N SER A 118 -0.87 6.31 -9.40
CA SER A 118 0.47 6.02 -8.89
C SER A 118 1.21 7.29 -8.46
N PHE A 119 1.05 8.40 -9.18
CA PHE A 119 1.63 9.69 -8.79
C PHE A 119 1.05 10.21 -7.47
N VAL A 120 -0.25 10.03 -7.25
CA VAL A 120 -0.89 10.42 -5.97
C VAL A 120 -0.31 9.62 -4.82
N PHE A 121 -0.15 8.29 -4.99
CA PHE A 121 0.45 7.43 -3.99
C PHE A 121 1.93 7.78 -3.73
N ALA A 122 2.70 8.09 -4.79
CA ALA A 122 4.09 8.50 -4.64
C ALA A 122 4.22 9.79 -3.83
N ILE A 123 3.44 10.82 -4.17
CA ILE A 123 3.46 12.10 -3.45
C ILE A 123 2.99 11.91 -2.01
N SER A 124 1.90 11.19 -1.79
CA SER A 124 1.38 10.91 -0.45
C SER A 124 2.37 10.13 0.40
N GLY A 125 3.05 9.14 -0.19
CA GLY A 125 4.10 8.37 0.47
C GLY A 125 5.28 9.23 0.91
N LEU A 126 5.78 10.09 0.01
CA LEU A 126 6.86 11.04 0.32
C LEU A 126 6.46 12.03 1.42
N LEU A 127 5.24 12.56 1.37
CA LEU A 127 4.72 13.46 2.42
C LEU A 127 4.69 12.77 3.78
N LEU A 128 4.22 11.52 3.86
CA LEU A 128 4.18 10.76 5.11
C LEU A 128 5.60 10.50 5.66
N VAL A 129 6.56 10.18 4.80
CA VAL A 129 7.97 10.03 5.21
C VAL A 129 8.52 11.35 5.75
N ILE A 130 8.32 12.48 5.06
CA ILE A 130 8.78 13.80 5.51
C ILE A 130 8.13 14.16 6.84
N PHE A 131 6.81 14.00 6.97
CA PHE A 131 6.07 14.33 8.20
C PHE A 131 6.48 13.45 9.38
N SER A 132 6.95 12.21 9.15
CA SER A 132 7.48 11.37 10.22
C SER A 132 8.70 11.98 10.93
N TYR A 133 9.49 12.80 10.22
CA TYR A 133 10.64 13.50 10.80
C TYR A 133 10.27 14.83 11.48
N VAL A 134 9.33 15.57 10.89
CA VAL A 134 8.98 16.94 11.31
C VAL A 134 7.97 16.93 12.45
N LEU A 135 6.98 16.06 12.41
CA LEU A 135 5.86 16.03 13.35
C LEU A 135 6.12 15.07 14.53
N LYS A 136 5.44 15.32 15.64
CA LYS A 136 5.56 14.49 16.86
C LYS A 136 4.17 14.09 17.38
N GLY A 137 4.12 12.89 17.97
CA GLY A 137 2.96 12.40 18.70
C GLY A 137 1.66 12.46 17.90
N PHE A 138 0.63 13.05 18.50
CA PHE A 138 -0.71 13.11 17.92
C PHE A 138 -0.80 13.72 16.52
N PHE A 139 0.02 14.74 16.20
CA PHE A 139 0.01 15.36 14.86
C PHE A 139 0.46 14.40 13.75
N CYS A 140 1.39 13.50 14.04
CA CYS A 140 1.76 12.43 13.11
C CYS A 140 0.57 11.53 12.77
N VAL A 141 -0.20 11.12 13.77
CA VAL A 141 -1.40 10.27 13.59
C VAL A 141 -2.43 10.98 12.71
N VAL A 142 -2.73 12.24 13.03
CA VAL A 142 -3.66 13.06 12.25
C VAL A 142 -3.22 13.17 10.79
N CYS A 143 -1.92 13.38 10.55
CA CYS A 143 -1.39 13.46 9.19
C CYS A 143 -1.49 12.15 8.43
N ILE A 144 -1.27 10.98 9.07
CA ILE A 144 -1.45 9.67 8.42
C ILE A 144 -2.89 9.56 7.89
N PHE A 145 -3.89 9.83 8.73
CA PHE A 145 -5.29 9.76 8.34
C PHE A 145 -5.65 10.80 7.28
N ALA A 146 -5.24 12.05 7.46
CA ALA A 146 -5.55 13.13 6.55
C ALA A 146 -4.98 12.86 5.14
N VAL A 147 -3.70 12.50 5.04
CA VAL A 147 -3.04 12.19 3.76
C VAL A 147 -3.68 10.96 3.11
N SER A 148 -4.01 9.92 3.88
CA SER A 148 -4.64 8.71 3.35
C SER A 148 -6.05 8.99 2.81
N ILE A 149 -6.88 9.74 3.53
CA ILE A 149 -8.23 10.12 3.10
C ILE A 149 -8.17 10.99 1.85
N LEU A 150 -7.28 12.00 1.83
CA LEU A 150 -7.09 12.86 0.67
C LEU A 150 -6.61 12.07 -0.56
N ALA A 151 -5.67 11.15 -0.39
CA ALA A 151 -5.21 10.28 -1.47
C ALA A 151 -6.36 9.44 -2.03
N CYS A 152 -7.18 8.81 -1.20
CA CYS A 152 -8.36 8.05 -1.62
C CYS A 152 -9.37 8.92 -2.38
N ALA A 153 -9.66 10.13 -1.90
CA ALA A 153 -10.57 11.06 -2.56
C ALA A 153 -10.04 11.47 -3.94
N ILE A 154 -8.79 11.90 -4.04
CA ILE A 154 -8.15 12.31 -5.29
C ILE A 154 -8.13 11.15 -6.30
N VAL A 155 -7.75 9.96 -5.88
CA VAL A 155 -7.73 8.77 -6.73
C VAL A 155 -9.13 8.42 -7.25
N THR A 156 -10.17 8.55 -6.44
CA THR A 156 -11.55 8.34 -6.86
C THR A 156 -11.97 9.37 -7.93
N ILE A 157 -11.62 10.64 -7.75
CA ILE A 157 -11.87 11.70 -8.73
C ILE A 157 -11.13 11.43 -10.04
N ILE A 158 -9.86 11.02 -9.96
CA ILE A 158 -9.04 10.67 -11.13
C ILE A 158 -9.69 9.55 -11.94
N THR A 159 -10.11 8.46 -11.28
CA THR A 159 -10.72 7.32 -11.98
C THR A 159 -12.02 7.71 -12.67
N TYR A 160 -12.84 8.56 -12.04
CA TYR A 160 -14.05 9.11 -12.65
C TYR A 160 -13.73 10.01 -13.86
N ALA A 161 -12.77 10.90 -13.73
CA ALA A 161 -12.36 11.82 -14.80
C ALA A 161 -11.81 11.08 -16.02
N VAL A 162 -10.99 10.04 -15.79
CA VAL A 162 -10.44 9.17 -16.85
C VAL A 162 -11.58 8.44 -17.56
N TRP A 163 -12.48 7.82 -16.83
CA TRP A 163 -13.64 7.14 -17.40
C TRP A 163 -14.51 8.08 -18.25
N ARG A 164 -14.82 9.28 -17.73
CA ARG A 164 -15.63 10.27 -18.45
C ARG A 164 -14.99 10.72 -19.75
N LYS A 165 -13.66 10.88 -19.75
CA LYS A 165 -12.89 11.25 -20.95
C LYS A 165 -12.93 10.18 -22.03
N ASN A 166 -12.83 8.91 -21.65
CA ASN A 166 -12.79 7.78 -22.58
C ASN A 166 -14.20 7.31 -23.02
N LYS A 167 -15.28 7.81 -22.42
CA LYS A 167 -16.65 7.50 -22.80
C LYS A 167 -17.19 8.42 -23.94
N LYS A 168 -16.45 9.48 -24.26
CA LYS A 168 -16.75 10.35 -25.39
C LYS A 168 -16.13 9.82 -26.67
#